data_875ae71cf729ce8b9c79bea8dd1c93c5
#
_entry.id   875ae71cf729ce8b9c79bea8dd1c93c5
#
_cell.length_a   1.000
_cell.length_b   1.000
_cell.length_c   1.000
_cell.angle_alpha   90.00
_cell.angle_beta   90.00
_cell.angle_gamma   90.00
#
_symmetry.space_group_name_H-M   'P 1'
#
loop_
_entity.id
_entity.type
_entity.pdbx_description
1 polymer ?
#
loop_
_entity_poly.entity_id
_entity_poly.type
_entity_poly.pdbx_seq_one_letter_code
_entity_poly.pdbx_strand_id
1 'polypeptide(L)'
;MTGNREYKSDVFNMLLEDPENALSLYNAMNDSDYTDPDMVEICTLDKGISLTVHNDASFVLDMHLSIYEHQSTICPNMPVRSLIYFTIILHDMLKNKNLYGRKLIKIPTPRFAVFYNGEEAQPEQYELRLSDAFEHPIEQPEIELVCTVYNINYGKNRKLLEKCPFLNEYMIFVDYVRENHRINGYEYLEHSIETAIDRCINEDILRDFLIEHRSEVVKVVKLDYTFDRQLMLEREDSRAEGREEGRKEGREKGLKEGREEGRKEGREEGREEGREEMANEMTELAIHLINAGRANEIERCKDSVYRNTLLKEFHLIS
;
A
#
# COMPACT_ATOMS: atom_id res chain seq x y z
N MET A 1 -15.93 -14.08 -0.35
CA MET A 1 -17.14 -13.25 -0.58
C MET A 1 -16.68 -12.01 -1.33
N THR A 2 -16.95 -11.96 -2.62
CA THR A 2 -16.63 -10.82 -3.49
C THR A 2 -17.62 -9.71 -3.16
N GLY A 3 -17.26 -8.84 -2.22
CA GLY A 3 -18.00 -7.63 -1.91
C GLY A 3 -18.02 -6.72 -3.13
N ASN A 4 -19.19 -6.31 -3.48
CA ASN A 4 -19.58 -5.46 -4.59
C ASN A 4 -18.73 -4.18 -4.64
N ARG A 5 -17.70 -4.14 -5.49
CA ARG A 5 -16.89 -2.96 -5.81
C ARG A 5 -17.55 -2.05 -6.85
N GLU A 6 -18.86 -2.14 -7.00
CA GLU A 6 -19.58 -1.65 -8.18
C GLU A 6 -20.03 -0.17 -8.14
N TYR A 7 -19.68 0.62 -7.11
CA TYR A 7 -20.23 1.97 -6.98
C TYR A 7 -19.17 3.02 -6.60
N LYS A 8 -18.23 3.25 -7.50
CA LYS A 8 -17.44 4.48 -7.50
C LYS A 8 -17.78 5.32 -8.72
N SER A 9 -18.96 5.88 -8.77
CA SER A 9 -19.19 7.10 -9.54
C SER A 9 -19.20 8.24 -8.53
N ASP A 10 -18.04 8.83 -8.30
CA ASP A 10 -17.96 10.04 -7.49
C ASP A 10 -18.41 11.28 -8.29
N VAL A 11 -18.56 12.38 -7.59
CA VAL A 11 -18.98 13.65 -8.22
C VAL A 11 -18.01 14.09 -9.31
N PHE A 12 -16.72 13.73 -9.18
CA PHE A 12 -15.72 14.02 -10.19
C PHE A 12 -16.04 13.34 -11.54
N ASN A 13 -16.47 12.07 -11.53
CA ASN A 13 -16.84 11.33 -12.71
C ASN A 13 -18.10 11.94 -13.36
N MET A 14 -19.12 12.23 -12.54
CA MET A 14 -20.34 12.88 -13.03
C MET A 14 -20.03 14.21 -13.73
N LEU A 15 -19.11 14.99 -13.19
CA LEU A 15 -18.68 16.25 -13.81
C LEU A 15 -17.92 16.03 -15.14
N LEU A 16 -17.16 14.94 -15.28
CA LEU A 16 -16.40 14.62 -16.49
C LEU A 16 -17.23 13.89 -17.57
N GLU A 17 -18.46 13.50 -17.28
CA GLU A 17 -19.42 13.06 -18.29
C GLU A 17 -19.83 14.22 -19.22
N ASP A 18 -19.69 15.47 -18.74
CA ASP A 18 -19.90 16.65 -19.57
C ASP A 18 -18.65 16.90 -20.46
N PRO A 19 -18.80 16.89 -21.82
CA PRO A 19 -17.70 17.15 -22.73
C PRO A 19 -17.04 18.53 -22.55
N GLU A 20 -17.77 19.55 -22.09
CA GLU A 20 -17.22 20.89 -21.83
C GLU A 20 -16.21 20.82 -20.65
N ASN A 21 -16.56 20.11 -19.60
CA ASN A 21 -15.69 19.89 -18.45
C ASN A 21 -14.47 19.03 -18.82
N ALA A 22 -14.68 17.96 -19.59
CA ALA A 22 -13.59 17.12 -20.09
C ALA A 22 -12.61 17.93 -20.96
N LEU A 23 -13.13 18.78 -21.84
CA LEU A 23 -12.34 19.69 -22.67
C LEU A 23 -11.58 20.73 -21.83
N SER A 24 -12.24 21.33 -20.86
CA SER A 24 -11.63 22.30 -19.94
C SER A 24 -10.45 21.66 -19.16
N LEU A 25 -10.63 20.46 -18.65
CA LEU A 25 -9.56 19.72 -17.96
C LEU A 25 -8.42 19.37 -18.91
N TYR A 26 -8.74 18.90 -20.13
CA TYR A 26 -7.72 18.60 -21.14
C TYR A 26 -6.88 19.84 -21.46
N ASN A 27 -7.51 20.98 -21.70
CA ASN A 27 -6.82 22.24 -22.00
C ASN A 27 -5.92 22.67 -20.83
N ALA A 28 -6.41 22.59 -19.60
CA ALA A 28 -5.63 22.93 -18.42
C ALA A 28 -4.41 22.02 -18.21
N MET A 29 -4.53 20.74 -18.54
CA MET A 29 -3.48 19.73 -18.41
C MET A 29 -2.42 19.80 -19.52
N ASN A 30 -2.80 20.26 -20.71
CA ASN A 30 -1.95 20.25 -21.92
C ASN A 30 -1.50 21.62 -22.35
N ASP A 31 -1.90 22.67 -21.64
CA ASP A 31 -1.64 24.08 -22.03
C ASP A 31 -2.17 24.41 -23.43
N SER A 32 -3.36 23.87 -23.75
CA SER A 32 -4.06 24.01 -25.02
C SER A 32 -5.33 24.87 -24.87
N ASP A 33 -5.97 25.22 -25.96
CA ASP A 33 -7.10 26.14 -26.04
C ASP A 33 -8.19 25.66 -27.01
N TYR A 34 -8.43 24.34 -27.05
CA TYR A 34 -9.55 23.81 -27.84
C TYR A 34 -10.89 24.37 -27.34
N THR A 35 -11.79 24.71 -28.27
CA THR A 35 -13.06 25.37 -27.94
C THR A 35 -14.30 24.57 -28.35
N ASP A 36 -14.13 23.45 -29.04
CA ASP A 36 -15.22 22.64 -29.55
C ASP A 36 -15.37 21.36 -28.73
N PRO A 37 -16.37 21.26 -27.81
CA PRO A 37 -16.61 20.08 -27.00
C PRO A 37 -16.98 18.83 -27.81
N ASP A 38 -17.52 18.97 -29.00
CA ASP A 38 -17.90 17.86 -29.89
C ASP A 38 -16.66 17.07 -30.38
N MET A 39 -15.47 17.62 -30.23
CA MET A 39 -14.20 16.91 -30.49
C MET A 39 -13.84 15.87 -29.42
N VAL A 40 -14.49 15.91 -28.27
CA VAL A 40 -14.22 14.98 -27.13
C VAL A 40 -15.01 13.70 -27.36
N GLU A 41 -14.31 12.59 -27.59
CA GLU A 41 -14.89 11.24 -27.65
C GLU A 41 -14.70 10.53 -26.32
N ILE A 42 -15.78 10.41 -25.55
CA ILE A 42 -15.75 9.71 -24.24
C ILE A 42 -15.69 8.20 -24.49
N CYS A 43 -14.69 7.54 -23.88
CA CYS A 43 -14.45 6.11 -23.96
C CYS A 43 -14.22 5.47 -22.59
N THR A 44 -14.84 6.03 -21.55
CA THR A 44 -14.80 5.50 -20.18
C THR A 44 -15.28 4.04 -20.16
N LEU A 45 -14.58 3.19 -19.39
CA LEU A 45 -14.93 1.77 -19.24
C LEU A 45 -16.15 1.62 -18.34
N ASP A 46 -17.29 1.53 -18.98
CA ASP A 46 -18.57 1.29 -18.32
C ASP A 46 -18.78 -0.19 -17.96
N LYS A 47 -19.70 -0.45 -17.03
CA LYS A 47 -20.07 -1.78 -16.50
C LYS A 47 -20.44 -2.81 -17.58
N GLY A 48 -20.68 -2.39 -18.83
CA GLY A 48 -21.07 -3.26 -19.94
C GLY A 48 -19.94 -4.06 -20.58
N ILE A 49 -18.67 -3.64 -20.44
CA ILE A 49 -17.52 -4.24 -21.14
C ILE A 49 -16.76 -5.21 -20.22
N SER A 50 -16.68 -4.94 -18.93
CA SER A 50 -16.07 -5.82 -17.93
C SER A 50 -16.76 -5.68 -16.58
N LEU A 51 -17.19 -6.78 -15.99
CA LEU A 51 -17.82 -6.82 -14.65
C LEU A 51 -16.85 -6.46 -13.51
N THR A 52 -15.55 -6.32 -13.77
CA THR A 52 -14.52 -6.21 -12.74
C THR A 52 -13.53 -5.06 -12.92
N VAL A 53 -13.55 -4.38 -14.07
CA VAL A 53 -12.56 -3.34 -14.41
C VAL A 53 -13.29 -2.07 -14.83
N HIS A 54 -13.15 -1.01 -14.03
CA HIS A 54 -13.70 0.31 -14.29
C HIS A 54 -12.60 1.34 -14.12
N ASN A 55 -12.63 2.41 -14.89
CA ASN A 55 -11.85 3.61 -14.67
C ASN A 55 -12.77 4.83 -14.52
N ASP A 56 -12.27 5.89 -13.91
CA ASP A 56 -13.10 7.04 -13.58
C ASP A 56 -13.48 7.83 -14.83
N ALA A 57 -12.51 8.25 -15.64
CA ALA A 57 -12.78 8.93 -16.90
C ALA A 57 -11.74 8.60 -17.97
N SER A 58 -12.20 8.35 -19.20
CA SER A 58 -11.34 8.24 -20.37
C SER A 58 -11.98 8.90 -21.58
N PHE A 59 -11.20 9.67 -22.31
CA PHE A 59 -11.65 10.26 -23.54
C PHE A 59 -10.51 10.47 -24.54
N VAL A 60 -10.85 10.57 -25.80
CA VAL A 60 -9.94 10.89 -26.90
C VAL A 60 -10.22 12.28 -27.42
N LEU A 61 -9.18 13.08 -27.53
CA LEU A 61 -9.19 14.38 -28.18
C LEU A 61 -7.95 14.53 -29.05
N ASP A 62 -8.10 14.88 -30.32
CA ASP A 62 -7.00 15.12 -31.27
C ASP A 62 -5.90 14.03 -31.20
N MET A 63 -6.30 12.74 -31.26
CA MET A 63 -5.41 11.57 -31.17
C MET A 63 -4.62 11.46 -29.85
N HIS A 64 -5.08 12.09 -28.79
CA HIS A 64 -4.60 11.85 -27.43
C HIS A 64 -5.67 11.12 -26.61
N LEU A 65 -5.30 9.99 -26.01
CA LEU A 65 -6.15 9.23 -25.09
C LEU A 65 -5.81 9.64 -23.67
N SER A 66 -6.70 10.37 -23.03
CA SER A 66 -6.59 10.73 -21.62
C SER A 66 -7.29 9.68 -20.76
N ILE A 67 -6.57 9.12 -19.78
CA ILE A 67 -7.10 8.21 -18.77
C ILE A 67 -6.88 8.87 -17.43
N TYR A 68 -7.96 9.30 -16.80
CA TYR A 68 -7.98 10.06 -15.58
C TYR A 68 -8.61 9.23 -14.46
N GLU A 69 -8.00 9.25 -13.29
CA GLU A 69 -8.46 8.58 -12.08
C GLU A 69 -8.52 9.58 -10.93
N HIS A 70 -9.56 9.51 -10.14
CA HIS A 70 -9.72 10.27 -8.92
C HIS A 70 -9.47 9.38 -7.69
N GLN A 71 -8.71 9.84 -6.71
CA GLN A 71 -8.32 9.04 -5.55
C GLN A 71 -8.36 9.83 -4.25
N SER A 72 -9.12 9.33 -3.27
CA SER A 72 -9.09 9.82 -1.88
C SER A 72 -8.00 9.14 -1.04
N THR A 73 -7.43 8.04 -1.52
CA THR A 73 -6.38 7.27 -0.83
C THR A 73 -5.18 7.06 -1.75
N ILE A 74 -3.99 6.96 -1.16
CA ILE A 74 -2.76 6.68 -1.92
C ILE A 74 -2.80 5.24 -2.44
N CYS A 75 -2.65 5.07 -3.75
CA CYS A 75 -2.60 3.77 -4.40
C CYS A 75 -1.33 3.64 -5.25
N PRO A 76 -0.28 2.95 -4.77
CA PRO A 76 0.97 2.75 -5.52
C PRO A 76 0.78 1.88 -6.77
N ASN A 77 -0.32 1.12 -6.85
CA ASN A 77 -0.61 0.22 -7.97
C ASN A 77 -1.29 0.92 -9.16
N MET A 78 -1.38 2.25 -9.16
CA MET A 78 -2.01 3.01 -10.26
C MET A 78 -1.39 2.73 -11.64
N PRO A 79 -0.07 2.61 -11.81
CA PRO A 79 0.49 2.28 -13.13
C PRO A 79 0.03 0.91 -13.65
N VAL A 80 -0.07 -0.09 -12.79
CA VAL A 80 -0.57 -1.43 -13.17
C VAL A 80 -2.05 -1.37 -13.55
N ARG A 81 -2.88 -0.65 -12.78
CA ARG A 81 -4.30 -0.44 -13.09
C ARG A 81 -4.47 0.30 -14.42
N SER A 82 -3.73 1.39 -14.61
CA SER A 82 -3.77 2.19 -15.83
C SER A 82 -3.35 1.41 -17.07
N LEU A 83 -2.37 0.51 -16.95
CA LEU A 83 -1.98 -0.40 -18.03
C LEU A 83 -3.14 -1.32 -18.42
N ILE A 84 -3.87 -1.87 -17.45
CA ILE A 84 -5.03 -2.71 -17.69
C ILE A 84 -6.13 -1.91 -18.40
N TYR A 85 -6.45 -0.72 -17.91
CA TYR A 85 -7.47 0.14 -18.54
C TYR A 85 -7.10 0.50 -19.98
N PHE A 86 -5.88 0.96 -20.19
CA PHE A 86 -5.35 1.29 -21.51
C PHE A 86 -5.45 0.10 -22.47
N THR A 87 -5.08 -1.09 -22.01
CA THR A 87 -5.12 -2.30 -22.84
C THR A 87 -6.55 -2.64 -23.26
N ILE A 88 -7.53 -2.51 -22.37
CA ILE A 88 -8.93 -2.80 -22.66
C ILE A 88 -9.50 -1.78 -23.67
N ILE A 89 -9.26 -0.48 -23.44
CA ILE A 89 -9.70 0.59 -24.35
C ILE A 89 -9.06 0.40 -25.72
N LEU A 90 -7.75 0.16 -25.76
CA LEU A 90 -7.02 -0.06 -27.00
C LEU A 90 -7.51 -1.29 -27.75
N HIS A 91 -7.80 -2.38 -27.05
CA HIS A 91 -8.39 -3.58 -27.65
C HIS A 91 -9.72 -3.27 -28.34
N ASP A 92 -10.59 -2.50 -27.69
CA ASP A 92 -11.88 -2.13 -28.28
C ASP A 92 -11.71 -1.23 -29.51
N MET A 93 -10.85 -0.24 -29.44
CA MET A 93 -10.52 0.65 -30.58
C MET A 93 -9.92 -0.10 -31.77
N LEU A 94 -9.22 -1.21 -31.54
CA LEU A 94 -8.51 -1.99 -32.56
C LEU A 94 -9.26 -3.23 -33.04
N LYS A 95 -10.41 -3.57 -32.46
CA LYS A 95 -11.16 -4.82 -32.77
C LYS A 95 -11.46 -5.02 -34.27
N ASN A 96 -11.62 -3.94 -35.02
CA ASN A 96 -11.89 -3.97 -36.46
C ASN A 96 -10.66 -3.61 -37.32
N LYS A 97 -9.44 -3.56 -36.74
CA LYS A 97 -8.21 -3.24 -37.46
C LYS A 97 -7.39 -4.50 -37.73
N ASN A 98 -6.77 -4.59 -38.90
CA ASN A 98 -5.88 -5.72 -39.24
C ASN A 98 -4.47 -5.48 -38.71
N LEU A 99 -4.18 -5.94 -37.51
CA LEU A 99 -2.88 -5.81 -36.85
C LEU A 99 -1.78 -6.66 -37.51
N TYR A 100 -2.14 -7.67 -38.31
CA TYR A 100 -1.22 -8.54 -39.03
C TYR A 100 -0.85 -8.03 -40.43
N GLY A 101 -1.41 -6.89 -40.82
CA GLY A 101 -1.14 -6.24 -42.09
C GLY A 101 0.26 -5.59 -42.13
N ARG A 102 0.71 -5.25 -43.32
CA ARG A 102 2.03 -4.57 -43.51
C ARG A 102 1.98 -3.05 -43.19
N LYS A 103 0.80 -2.48 -43.02
CA LYS A 103 0.61 -1.06 -42.73
C LYS A 103 0.63 -0.83 -41.23
N LEU A 104 1.51 0.09 -40.77
CA LEU A 104 1.51 0.52 -39.37
C LEU A 104 0.16 1.16 -39.01
N ILE A 105 -0.47 0.65 -37.96
CA ILE A 105 -1.68 1.21 -37.40
C ILE A 105 -1.25 2.18 -36.29
N LYS A 106 -1.62 3.44 -36.43
CA LYS A 106 -1.39 4.45 -35.41
C LYS A 106 -2.50 4.36 -34.37
N ILE A 107 -2.12 4.54 -33.12
CA ILE A 107 -3.01 4.60 -31.95
C ILE A 107 -2.91 5.97 -31.30
N PRO A 108 -3.92 6.42 -30.55
CA PRO A 108 -3.83 7.65 -29.78
C PRO A 108 -2.67 7.61 -28.78
N THR A 109 -2.05 8.76 -28.55
CA THR A 109 -0.99 8.90 -27.54
C THR A 109 -1.61 8.85 -26.14
N PRO A 110 -1.28 7.87 -25.29
CA PRO A 110 -1.89 7.75 -23.97
C PRO A 110 -1.31 8.76 -22.99
N ARG A 111 -2.16 9.30 -22.12
CA ARG A 111 -1.78 10.08 -20.94
C ARG A 111 -2.51 9.56 -19.72
N PHE A 112 -1.77 9.37 -18.62
CA PHE A 112 -2.29 8.84 -17.37
C PHE A 112 -2.13 9.89 -16.27
N ALA A 113 -3.26 10.34 -15.71
CA ALA A 113 -3.26 11.29 -14.62
C ALA A 113 -4.14 10.79 -13.47
N VAL A 114 -3.66 11.01 -12.24
CA VAL A 114 -4.37 10.69 -11.02
C VAL A 114 -4.60 11.97 -10.24
N PHE A 115 -5.85 12.27 -9.94
CA PHE A 115 -6.26 13.45 -9.17
C PHE A 115 -6.45 13.01 -7.73
N TYR A 116 -5.53 13.40 -6.86
CA TYR A 116 -5.55 13.06 -5.44
C TYR A 116 -6.20 14.16 -4.62
N ASN A 117 -7.24 13.81 -3.88
CA ASN A 117 -7.93 14.70 -2.94
C ASN A 117 -8.02 14.14 -1.52
N GLY A 118 -7.21 13.15 -1.15
CA GLY A 118 -7.24 12.57 0.19
C GLY A 118 -6.75 13.51 1.31
N GLU A 119 -6.95 13.10 2.55
CA GLU A 119 -6.53 13.89 3.74
C GLU A 119 -5.04 13.69 4.09
N GLU A 120 -4.42 12.62 3.62
CA GLU A 120 -3.01 12.36 3.86
C GLU A 120 -2.14 13.38 3.09
N ALA A 121 -1.15 13.97 3.79
CA ALA A 121 -0.31 15.00 3.19
C ALA A 121 0.53 14.45 2.03
N GLN A 122 0.33 15.02 0.83
CA GLN A 122 1.07 14.65 -0.37
C GLN A 122 1.71 15.89 -1.03
N PRO A 123 2.81 15.70 -1.80
CA PRO A 123 3.35 16.73 -2.67
C PRO A 123 2.28 17.29 -3.63
N GLU A 124 2.53 18.45 -4.22
CA GLU A 124 1.61 19.00 -5.23
C GLU A 124 1.53 18.09 -6.47
N GLN A 125 2.67 17.51 -6.87
CA GLN A 125 2.76 16.61 -8.00
C GLN A 125 3.87 15.59 -7.78
N TYR A 126 3.65 14.34 -8.21
CA TYR A 126 4.67 13.29 -8.26
C TYR A 126 4.32 12.23 -9.30
N GLU A 127 5.26 11.37 -9.62
CA GLU A 127 5.08 10.29 -10.60
C GLU A 127 5.04 8.93 -9.89
N LEU A 128 4.22 8.04 -10.44
CA LEU A 128 4.23 6.62 -10.15
C LEU A 128 4.63 5.88 -11.43
N ARG A 129 5.54 4.93 -11.32
CA ARG A 129 6.11 4.21 -12.47
C ARG A 129 5.76 2.73 -12.44
N LEU A 130 5.46 2.17 -13.61
CA LEU A 130 5.17 0.74 -13.74
C LEU A 130 6.36 -0.12 -13.33
N SER A 131 7.57 0.34 -13.64
CA SER A 131 8.81 -0.35 -13.26
C SER A 131 9.02 -0.51 -11.77
N ASP A 132 8.41 0.35 -10.93
CA ASP A 132 8.46 0.21 -9.47
C ASP A 132 7.70 -1.04 -8.95
N ALA A 133 6.84 -1.62 -9.78
CA ALA A 133 6.10 -2.84 -9.46
C ALA A 133 6.82 -4.13 -9.92
N PHE A 134 7.98 -4.02 -10.57
CA PHE A 134 8.71 -5.21 -11.03
C PHE A 134 9.47 -5.87 -9.88
N GLU A 135 9.34 -7.20 -9.75
CA GLU A 135 10.06 -7.97 -8.74
C GLU A 135 11.59 -7.82 -8.85
N HIS A 136 12.08 -7.65 -10.09
CA HIS A 136 13.50 -7.42 -10.40
C HIS A 136 13.65 -6.07 -11.11
N PRO A 137 13.97 -4.99 -10.38
CA PRO A 137 14.17 -3.68 -10.98
C PRO A 137 15.32 -3.67 -12.00
N ILE A 138 15.10 -2.99 -13.13
CA ILE A 138 16.10 -2.78 -14.19
C ILE A 138 16.13 -1.30 -14.58
N GLU A 139 17.31 -0.80 -14.96
CA GLU A 139 17.48 0.64 -15.29
C GLU A 139 16.71 1.06 -16.56
N GLN A 140 16.57 0.17 -17.53
CA GLN A 140 15.90 0.44 -18.80
C GLN A 140 14.87 -0.66 -19.06
N PRO A 141 13.65 -0.54 -18.53
CA PRO A 141 12.60 -1.51 -18.80
C PRO A 141 12.14 -1.43 -20.26
N GLU A 142 11.82 -2.58 -20.84
CA GLU A 142 11.28 -2.65 -22.21
C GLU A 142 9.83 -2.13 -22.29
N ILE A 143 9.14 -2.05 -21.15
CA ILE A 143 7.83 -1.41 -20.99
C ILE A 143 7.87 -0.49 -19.79
N GLU A 144 7.46 0.75 -19.99
CA GLU A 144 7.27 1.73 -18.93
C GLU A 144 5.95 2.47 -19.12
N LEU A 145 5.24 2.70 -18.02
CA LEU A 145 4.06 3.54 -17.94
C LEU A 145 4.21 4.45 -16.73
N VAL A 146 4.00 5.74 -16.94
CA VAL A 146 4.11 6.74 -15.89
C VAL A 146 2.74 7.36 -15.65
N CYS A 147 2.26 7.28 -14.41
CA CYS A 147 1.09 8.03 -13.95
C CYS A 147 1.54 9.28 -13.21
N THR A 148 1.10 10.44 -13.65
CA THR A 148 1.34 11.69 -12.93
C THR A 148 0.22 11.91 -11.92
N VAL A 149 0.56 12.03 -10.64
CA VAL A 149 -0.38 12.32 -9.56
C VAL A 149 -0.41 13.82 -9.30
N TYR A 150 -1.59 14.41 -9.34
CA TYR A 150 -1.86 15.82 -9.06
C TYR A 150 -2.65 15.93 -7.76
N ASN A 151 -2.07 16.55 -6.74
CA ASN A 151 -2.77 16.84 -5.49
C ASN A 151 -3.69 18.04 -5.71
N ILE A 152 -5.00 17.78 -5.85
CA ILE A 152 -6.00 18.81 -6.14
C ILE A 152 -6.69 19.36 -4.87
N ASN A 153 -6.20 19.04 -3.66
CA ASN A 153 -6.73 19.63 -2.44
C ASN A 153 -6.65 21.16 -2.46
N TYR A 154 -7.60 21.79 -1.80
CA TYR A 154 -7.67 23.25 -1.73
C TYR A 154 -6.32 23.89 -1.38
N GLY A 155 -5.92 24.88 -2.19
CA GLY A 155 -4.64 25.56 -2.05
C GLY A 155 -3.43 24.86 -2.70
N LYS A 156 -3.62 23.65 -3.27
CA LYS A 156 -2.61 22.93 -4.06
C LYS A 156 -2.86 23.10 -5.57
N ASN A 157 -1.82 22.87 -6.39
CA ASN A 157 -1.87 22.94 -7.85
C ASN A 157 -2.67 24.15 -8.40
N ARG A 158 -2.45 25.33 -7.82
CA ARG A 158 -3.20 26.56 -8.14
C ARG A 158 -3.28 26.84 -9.64
N LYS A 159 -2.18 26.66 -10.38
CA LYS A 159 -2.15 26.89 -11.83
C LYS A 159 -3.13 25.98 -12.59
N LEU A 160 -3.28 24.74 -12.17
CA LEU A 160 -4.24 23.80 -12.77
C LEU A 160 -5.67 24.22 -12.44
N LEU A 161 -5.92 24.52 -11.17
CA LEU A 161 -7.25 24.92 -10.70
C LEU A 161 -7.72 26.26 -11.30
N GLU A 162 -6.82 27.23 -11.50
CA GLU A 162 -7.12 28.51 -12.16
C GLU A 162 -7.49 28.32 -13.63
N LYS A 163 -6.92 27.33 -14.31
CA LYS A 163 -7.23 27.00 -15.72
C LYS A 163 -8.43 26.08 -15.89
N CYS A 164 -8.89 25.43 -14.84
CA CYS A 164 -9.99 24.48 -14.87
C CYS A 164 -11.04 24.86 -13.80
N PRO A 165 -11.97 25.79 -14.10
CA PRO A 165 -12.92 26.33 -13.13
C PRO A 165 -13.74 25.26 -12.42
N PHE A 166 -14.32 24.30 -13.13
CA PHE A 166 -15.14 23.26 -12.53
C PHE A 166 -14.36 22.39 -11.53
N LEU A 167 -13.07 22.13 -11.79
CA LEU A 167 -12.22 21.37 -10.89
C LEU A 167 -11.96 22.16 -9.59
N ASN A 168 -11.76 23.46 -9.72
CA ASN A 168 -11.62 24.35 -8.55
C ASN A 168 -12.90 24.38 -7.73
N GLU A 169 -14.05 24.52 -8.36
CA GLU A 169 -15.37 24.52 -7.73
C GLU A 169 -15.66 23.16 -7.05
N TYR A 170 -15.33 22.07 -7.71
CA TYR A 170 -15.42 20.73 -7.12
C TYR A 170 -14.59 20.62 -5.85
N MET A 171 -13.37 21.15 -5.82
CA MET A 171 -12.54 21.10 -4.60
C MET A 171 -13.08 21.96 -3.48
N ILE A 172 -13.69 23.09 -3.80
CA ILE A 172 -14.39 23.92 -2.79
C ILE A 172 -15.58 23.15 -2.19
N PHE A 173 -16.38 22.51 -3.03
CA PHE A 173 -17.48 21.65 -2.58
C PHE A 173 -16.98 20.53 -1.65
N VAL A 174 -15.93 19.80 -2.03
CA VAL A 174 -15.32 18.74 -1.20
C VAL A 174 -14.84 19.29 0.14
N ASP A 175 -14.23 20.47 0.15
CA ASP A 175 -13.73 21.11 1.38
C ASP A 175 -14.88 21.49 2.31
N TYR A 176 -15.98 22.00 1.79
CA TYR A 176 -17.21 22.31 2.58
C TYR A 176 -17.84 21.04 3.18
N VAL A 177 -17.90 19.94 2.42
CA VAL A 177 -18.37 18.65 2.94
C VAL A 177 -17.48 18.20 4.10
N ARG A 178 -16.15 18.27 3.95
CA ARG A 178 -15.19 17.90 4.99
C ARG A 178 -15.30 18.76 6.24
N GLU A 179 -15.40 20.07 6.07
CA GLU A 179 -15.58 21.02 7.18
C GLU A 179 -16.83 20.68 7.98
N ASN A 180 -17.98 20.54 7.31
CA ASN A 180 -19.24 20.19 7.95
C ASN A 180 -19.19 18.81 8.62
N HIS A 181 -18.56 17.83 7.99
CA HIS A 181 -18.41 16.49 8.54
C HIS A 181 -17.54 16.48 9.82
N ARG A 182 -16.46 17.26 9.87
CA ARG A 182 -15.61 17.40 11.08
C ARG A 182 -16.38 18.01 12.24
N ILE A 183 -17.29 18.94 11.96
CA ILE A 183 -18.11 19.62 12.98
C ILE A 183 -19.21 18.68 13.49
N ASN A 184 -19.93 18.01 12.59
CA ASN A 184 -21.16 17.29 12.90
C ASN A 184 -20.95 15.80 13.21
N GLY A 185 -19.83 15.23 12.79
CA GLY A 185 -19.54 13.81 12.90
C GLY A 185 -20.29 12.93 11.88
N TYR A 186 -19.96 11.63 11.90
CA TYR A 186 -20.43 10.68 10.90
C TYR A 186 -21.97 10.44 10.95
N GLU A 187 -22.58 10.56 12.13
CA GLU A 187 -24.03 10.36 12.29
C GLU A 187 -24.85 11.40 11.50
N TYR A 188 -24.28 12.56 11.24
CA TYR A 188 -24.90 13.66 10.49
C TYR A 188 -24.29 13.86 9.09
N LEU A 189 -23.69 12.83 8.52
CA LEU A 189 -22.99 12.93 7.24
C LEU A 189 -23.91 13.45 6.12
N GLU A 190 -25.11 12.91 6.00
CA GLU A 190 -26.10 13.36 5.00
C GLU A 190 -26.44 14.84 5.15
N HIS A 191 -26.70 15.28 6.36
CA HIS A 191 -26.94 16.70 6.66
C HIS A 191 -25.71 17.57 6.33
N SER A 192 -24.52 17.08 6.62
CA SER A 192 -23.27 17.78 6.28
C SER A 192 -23.09 17.97 4.79
N ILE A 193 -23.45 16.96 3.99
CA ILE A 193 -23.41 17.01 2.51
C ILE A 193 -24.47 18.00 2.01
N GLU A 194 -25.72 17.90 2.47
CA GLU A 194 -26.79 18.81 2.07
C GLU A 194 -26.47 20.27 2.40
N THR A 195 -25.90 20.52 3.57
CA THR A 195 -25.48 21.87 3.98
C THR A 195 -24.36 22.41 3.08
N ALA A 196 -23.41 21.55 2.66
CA ALA A 196 -22.36 21.93 1.72
C ALA A 196 -22.94 22.25 0.33
N ILE A 197 -23.89 21.43 -0.16
CA ILE A 197 -24.60 21.69 -1.42
C ILE A 197 -25.34 23.03 -1.36
N ASP A 198 -26.11 23.30 -0.31
CA ASP A 198 -26.85 24.56 -0.17
C ASP A 198 -25.91 25.77 -0.14
N ARG A 199 -24.78 25.64 0.55
CA ARG A 199 -23.75 26.69 0.58
C ARG A 199 -23.17 26.93 -0.82
N CYS A 200 -22.78 25.87 -1.54
CA CYS A 200 -22.24 25.97 -2.89
C CYS A 200 -23.24 26.63 -3.85
N ILE A 201 -24.52 26.22 -3.82
CA ILE A 201 -25.57 26.83 -4.64
C ILE A 201 -25.73 28.32 -4.34
N ASN A 202 -25.66 28.74 -3.07
CA ASN A 202 -25.77 30.14 -2.66
C ASN A 202 -24.54 30.98 -3.08
N GLU A 203 -23.36 30.37 -3.14
CA GLU A 203 -22.10 30.99 -3.51
C GLU A 203 -21.79 30.87 -5.02
N ASP A 204 -22.74 30.35 -5.83
CA ASP A 204 -22.62 30.15 -7.28
C ASP A 204 -21.48 29.16 -7.68
N ILE A 205 -21.26 28.15 -6.84
CA ILE A 205 -20.23 27.11 -7.00
C ILE A 205 -20.92 25.83 -7.49
N LEU A 206 -20.55 25.29 -8.66
CA LEU A 206 -21.21 24.13 -9.29
C LEU A 206 -22.74 24.21 -9.27
N ARG A 207 -23.29 25.42 -9.30
CA ARG A 207 -24.70 25.71 -8.97
C ARG A 207 -25.67 24.86 -9.79
N ASP A 208 -25.58 24.94 -11.10
CA ASP A 208 -26.54 24.29 -12.00
C ASP A 208 -26.44 22.77 -11.89
N PHE A 209 -25.22 22.25 -11.83
CA PHE A 209 -24.93 20.83 -11.60
C PHE A 209 -25.50 20.34 -10.27
N LEU A 210 -25.29 21.06 -9.19
CA LEU A 210 -25.76 20.67 -7.85
C LEU A 210 -27.28 20.79 -7.71
N ILE A 211 -27.94 21.68 -8.44
CA ILE A 211 -29.41 21.75 -8.50
C ILE A 211 -29.97 20.53 -9.26
N GLU A 212 -29.41 20.21 -10.40
CA GLU A 212 -29.87 19.12 -11.26
C GLU A 212 -29.62 17.75 -10.62
N HIS A 213 -28.42 17.52 -10.07
CA HIS A 213 -27.96 16.21 -9.57
C HIS A 213 -27.98 16.08 -8.05
N ARG A 214 -28.67 16.97 -7.31
CA ARG A 214 -28.64 17.03 -5.83
C ARG A 214 -28.75 15.65 -5.15
N SER A 215 -29.76 14.88 -5.50
CA SER A 215 -30.02 13.57 -4.86
C SER A 215 -28.96 12.52 -5.16
N GLU A 216 -28.38 12.58 -6.35
CA GLU A 216 -27.30 11.68 -6.79
C GLU A 216 -26.00 12.04 -6.08
N VAL A 217 -25.66 13.32 -6.01
CA VAL A 217 -24.49 13.83 -5.29
C VAL A 217 -24.53 13.44 -3.82
N VAL A 218 -25.66 13.63 -3.13
CA VAL A 218 -25.82 13.21 -1.72
C VAL A 218 -25.57 11.71 -1.57
N LYS A 219 -26.15 10.89 -2.44
CA LYS A 219 -26.01 9.43 -2.41
C LYS A 219 -24.57 9.00 -2.66
N VAL A 220 -23.91 9.57 -3.67
CA VAL A 220 -22.53 9.25 -4.08
C VAL A 220 -21.55 9.62 -2.98
N VAL A 221 -21.59 10.87 -2.49
CA VAL A 221 -20.68 11.34 -1.44
C VAL A 221 -20.85 10.54 -0.15
N LYS A 222 -22.10 10.19 0.21
CA LYS A 222 -22.39 9.34 1.37
C LYS A 222 -21.78 7.94 1.22
N LEU A 223 -21.81 7.36 0.01
CA LEU A 223 -21.21 6.07 -0.26
C LEU A 223 -19.67 6.13 -0.18
N ASP A 224 -19.05 7.17 -0.72
CA ASP A 224 -17.60 7.37 -0.67
C ASP A 224 -17.10 7.46 0.77
N TYR A 225 -17.72 8.29 1.60
CA TYR A 225 -17.36 8.39 3.02
C TYR A 225 -17.56 7.06 3.77
N THR A 226 -18.62 6.32 3.45
CA THR A 226 -18.89 5.01 4.08
C THR A 226 -17.82 4.00 3.70
N PHE A 227 -17.40 3.99 2.44
CA PHE A 227 -16.37 3.09 1.93
C PHE A 227 -14.99 3.42 2.51
N ASP A 228 -14.62 4.71 2.55
CA ASP A 228 -13.35 5.15 3.13
C ASP A 228 -13.26 4.78 4.61
N ARG A 229 -14.35 4.94 5.36
CA ARG A 229 -14.42 4.50 6.75
C ARG A 229 -14.22 2.98 6.90
N GLN A 230 -14.88 2.19 6.06
CA GLN A 230 -14.75 0.74 6.10
C GLN A 230 -13.31 0.31 5.79
N LEU A 231 -12.68 0.95 4.81
CA LEU A 231 -11.29 0.69 4.44
C LEU A 231 -10.31 1.09 5.57
N MET A 232 -10.60 2.18 6.30
CA MET A 232 -9.80 2.57 7.47
C MET A 232 -9.91 1.53 8.58
N LEU A 233 -11.11 1.05 8.89
CA LEU A 233 -11.33 0.00 9.90
C LEU A 233 -10.61 -1.30 9.53
N GLU A 234 -10.72 -1.76 8.29
CA GLU A 234 -10.00 -2.95 7.80
C GLU A 234 -8.47 -2.79 7.92
N ARG A 235 -7.94 -1.59 7.66
CA ARG A 235 -6.50 -1.31 7.82
C ARG A 235 -6.08 -1.30 9.29
N GLU A 236 -6.91 -0.78 10.17
CA GLU A 236 -6.64 -0.78 11.62
C GLU A 236 -6.63 -2.21 12.17
N ASP A 237 -7.60 -3.03 11.77
CA ASP A 237 -7.70 -4.44 12.14
C ASP A 237 -6.48 -5.22 11.63
N SER A 238 -6.13 -5.09 10.36
CA SER A 238 -4.96 -5.74 9.77
C SER A 238 -3.64 -5.32 10.45
N ARG A 239 -3.51 -4.05 10.86
CA ARG A 239 -2.35 -3.58 11.63
C ARG A 239 -2.34 -4.12 13.06
N ALA A 240 -3.51 -4.32 13.67
CA ALA A 240 -3.62 -4.92 14.98
C ALA A 240 -3.25 -6.41 14.95
N GLU A 241 -3.77 -7.14 13.98
CA GLU A 241 -3.44 -8.55 13.73
C GLU A 241 -1.94 -8.75 13.48
N GLY A 242 -1.34 -7.98 12.57
CA GLY A 242 0.10 -8.06 12.28
C GLY A 242 0.99 -7.74 13.49
N ARG A 243 0.56 -6.82 14.36
CA ARG A 243 1.28 -6.54 15.62
C ARG A 243 1.17 -7.70 16.60
N GLU A 244 0.02 -8.35 16.69
CA GLU A 244 -0.19 -9.49 17.57
C GLU A 244 0.61 -10.71 17.09
N GLU A 245 0.60 -10.96 15.77
CA GLU A 245 1.35 -12.04 15.14
C GLU A 245 2.87 -11.86 15.30
N GLY A 246 3.40 -10.67 15.02
CA GLY A 246 4.81 -10.34 15.24
C GLY A 246 5.23 -10.45 16.72
N ARG A 247 4.31 -10.13 17.66
CA ARG A 247 4.57 -10.31 19.08
C ARG A 247 4.61 -11.81 19.49
N LYS A 248 3.73 -12.63 18.90
CA LYS A 248 3.75 -14.09 19.12
C LYS A 248 5.01 -14.72 18.57
N GLU A 249 5.37 -14.42 17.33
CA GLU A 249 6.59 -14.93 16.70
C GLU A 249 7.86 -14.51 17.46
N GLY A 250 7.95 -13.22 17.81
CA GLY A 250 9.08 -12.72 18.61
C GLY A 250 9.21 -13.40 19.96
N ARG A 251 8.07 -13.69 20.64
CA ARG A 251 8.07 -14.42 21.92
C ARG A 251 8.50 -15.89 21.76
N GLU A 252 8.01 -16.57 20.72
CA GLU A 252 8.39 -17.96 20.44
C GLU A 252 9.87 -18.07 20.08
N LYS A 253 10.36 -17.17 19.24
CA LYS A 253 11.77 -17.11 18.86
C LYS A 253 12.67 -16.85 20.07
N GLY A 254 12.35 -15.84 20.88
CA GLY A 254 13.10 -15.54 22.10
C GLY A 254 13.11 -16.70 23.11
N LEU A 255 11.97 -17.40 23.26
CA LEU A 255 11.90 -18.58 24.14
C LEU A 255 12.77 -19.74 23.63
N LYS A 256 12.82 -19.94 22.32
CA LYS A 256 13.65 -20.98 21.70
C LYS A 256 15.14 -20.66 21.82
N GLU A 257 15.52 -19.43 21.50
CA GLU A 257 16.90 -18.95 21.61
C GLU A 257 17.40 -19.04 23.09
N GLY A 258 16.61 -18.54 24.04
CA GLY A 258 16.97 -18.61 25.46
C GLY A 258 17.10 -20.05 26.01
N ARG A 259 16.27 -20.99 25.50
CA ARG A 259 16.43 -22.42 25.86
C ARG A 259 17.69 -23.04 25.28
N GLU A 260 18.06 -22.67 24.05
CA GLU A 260 19.29 -23.19 23.43
C GLU A 260 20.53 -22.61 24.08
N GLU A 261 20.52 -21.36 24.47
CA GLU A 261 21.60 -20.66 25.14
C GLU A 261 21.81 -21.20 26.54
N GLY A 262 20.77 -21.27 27.37
CA GLY A 262 20.84 -21.84 28.70
C GLY A 262 21.27 -23.34 28.75
N ARG A 263 20.93 -24.08 27.66
CA ARG A 263 21.39 -25.48 27.52
C ARG A 263 22.87 -25.58 27.15
N LYS A 264 23.42 -24.60 26.41
CA LYS A 264 24.87 -24.52 26.13
C LYS A 264 25.64 -24.10 27.36
N GLU A 265 25.21 -23.06 28.03
CA GLU A 265 25.84 -22.57 29.27
C GLU A 265 25.87 -23.67 30.35
N GLY A 266 24.75 -24.30 30.67
CA GLY A 266 24.70 -25.38 31.65
C GLY A 266 25.52 -26.61 31.26
N ARG A 267 25.76 -26.84 29.95
CA ARG A 267 26.71 -27.89 29.51
C ARG A 267 28.16 -27.48 29.70
N GLU A 268 28.51 -26.25 29.51
CA GLU A 268 29.87 -25.73 29.70
C GLU A 268 30.20 -25.67 31.18
N GLU A 269 29.32 -25.12 32.00
CA GLU A 269 29.46 -25.08 33.45
C GLU A 269 29.63 -26.49 34.04
N GLY A 270 28.74 -27.44 33.72
CA GLY A 270 28.85 -28.81 34.20
C GLY A 270 30.11 -29.56 33.73
N ARG A 271 30.70 -29.13 32.58
CA ARG A 271 31.99 -29.65 32.13
C ARG A 271 33.16 -29.05 32.90
N GLU A 272 33.10 -27.78 33.27
CA GLU A 272 34.12 -27.12 34.10
C GLU A 272 34.08 -27.66 35.50
N GLU A 273 32.92 -27.73 36.15
CA GLU A 273 32.75 -28.31 37.47
C GLU A 273 33.28 -29.75 37.53
N GLY A 274 32.90 -30.60 36.57
CA GLY A 274 33.39 -31.99 36.53
C GLY A 274 34.91 -32.10 36.28
N ARG A 275 35.55 -31.12 35.63
CA ARG A 275 37.03 -31.08 35.51
C ARG A 275 37.68 -30.64 36.79
N GLU A 276 37.13 -29.69 37.53
CA GLU A 276 37.64 -29.25 38.81
C GLU A 276 37.52 -30.34 39.87
N GLU A 277 36.36 -31.02 39.94
CA GLU A 277 36.16 -32.15 40.84
C GLU A 277 37.19 -33.27 40.57
N MET A 278 37.37 -33.65 39.28
CA MET A 278 38.36 -34.68 38.92
C MET A 278 39.79 -34.27 39.25
N ALA A 279 40.13 -32.97 39.06
CA ALA A 279 41.46 -32.45 39.40
C ALA A 279 41.72 -32.49 40.93
N ASN A 280 40.71 -32.18 41.72
CA ASN A 280 40.77 -32.24 43.17
C ASN A 280 40.93 -33.70 43.66
N GLU A 281 40.09 -34.62 43.14
CA GLU A 281 40.21 -36.08 43.49
C GLU A 281 41.59 -36.64 43.09
N MET A 282 42.14 -36.29 41.94
CA MET A 282 43.47 -36.69 41.51
C MET A 282 44.57 -36.17 42.46
N THR A 283 44.40 -34.89 42.87
CA THR A 283 45.35 -34.27 43.78
C THR A 283 45.36 -34.99 45.18
N GLU A 284 44.18 -35.23 45.69
CA GLU A 284 44.04 -36.00 46.95
C GLU A 284 44.60 -37.40 46.85
N LEU A 285 44.27 -38.14 45.81
CA LEU A 285 44.78 -39.47 45.54
C LEU A 285 46.32 -39.48 45.44
N ALA A 286 46.89 -38.51 44.69
CA ALA A 286 48.34 -38.35 44.57
C ALA A 286 49.04 -38.17 45.98
N ILE A 287 48.45 -37.31 46.82
CA ILE A 287 48.94 -37.10 48.18
C ILE A 287 48.94 -38.43 49.03
N HIS A 288 47.86 -39.17 48.96
CA HIS A 288 47.72 -40.46 49.66
C HIS A 288 48.71 -41.48 49.12
N LEU A 289 48.91 -41.60 47.80
CA LEU A 289 49.89 -42.48 47.19
C LEU A 289 51.35 -42.13 47.58
N ILE A 290 51.70 -40.86 47.64
CA ILE A 290 53.00 -40.38 48.09
C ILE A 290 53.25 -40.77 49.54
N ASN A 291 52.28 -40.49 50.39
CA ASN A 291 52.37 -40.82 51.84
C ASN A 291 52.46 -42.33 52.09
N ALA A 292 51.83 -43.17 51.24
CA ALA A 292 51.91 -44.61 51.30
C ALA A 292 53.19 -45.22 50.68
N GLY A 293 54.09 -44.36 50.12
CA GLY A 293 55.32 -44.83 49.44
C GLY A 293 55.10 -45.43 48.06
N ARG A 294 53.88 -45.17 47.43
CA ARG A 294 53.42 -45.74 46.15
C ARG A 294 53.40 -44.67 45.05
N ALA A 295 54.27 -43.67 45.07
CA ALA A 295 54.31 -42.57 44.13
C ALA A 295 54.49 -43.03 42.67
N ASN A 296 55.06 -44.21 42.41
CA ASN A 296 55.22 -44.84 41.10
C ASN A 296 53.89 -45.25 40.46
N GLU A 297 52.80 -45.28 41.23
CA GLU A 297 51.46 -45.63 40.73
C GLU A 297 50.67 -44.41 40.23
N ILE A 298 51.10 -43.18 40.47
CA ILE A 298 50.45 -41.94 40.03
C ILE A 298 50.31 -41.93 38.55
N GLU A 299 51.30 -42.35 37.75
CA GLU A 299 51.23 -42.36 36.29
C GLU A 299 50.18 -43.34 35.74
N ARG A 300 49.90 -44.44 36.46
CA ARG A 300 48.88 -45.41 36.13
C ARG A 300 47.45 -44.90 36.36
N CYS A 301 47.26 -43.87 37.17
CA CYS A 301 45.96 -43.24 37.43
C CYS A 301 45.41 -42.55 36.21
N LYS A 302 46.12 -42.47 35.05
CA LYS A 302 45.57 -42.11 33.75
C LYS A 302 44.50 -43.10 33.31
N ASP A 303 44.61 -44.36 33.70
CA ASP A 303 43.55 -45.36 33.52
C ASP A 303 42.43 -45.12 34.56
N SER A 304 41.22 -44.84 34.05
CA SER A 304 40.08 -44.54 34.90
C SER A 304 39.64 -45.70 35.83
N VAL A 305 39.78 -46.94 35.37
CA VAL A 305 39.41 -48.14 36.14
C VAL A 305 40.39 -48.31 37.30
N TYR A 306 41.70 -48.23 37.04
CA TYR A 306 42.74 -48.29 38.00
C TYR A 306 42.63 -47.15 39.02
N ARG A 307 42.41 -45.93 38.55
CA ARG A 307 42.20 -44.78 39.44
C ARG A 307 41.02 -44.96 40.38
N ASN A 308 39.88 -45.42 39.88
CA ASN A 308 38.69 -45.65 40.70
C ASN A 308 38.92 -46.77 41.76
N THR A 309 39.74 -47.76 41.45
CA THR A 309 40.13 -48.82 42.42
C THR A 309 40.92 -48.20 43.55
N LEU A 310 41.88 -47.34 43.27
CA LEU A 310 42.70 -46.65 44.27
C LEU A 310 41.90 -45.63 45.06
N LEU A 311 41.00 -44.87 44.41
CA LEU A 311 40.10 -43.92 45.10
C LEU A 311 39.23 -44.68 46.18
N LYS A 312 38.74 -45.87 45.84
CA LYS A 312 38.01 -46.72 46.80
C LYS A 312 38.91 -47.29 47.88
N GLU A 313 40.13 -47.74 47.54
CA GLU A 313 41.11 -48.26 48.48
C GLU A 313 41.47 -47.24 49.55
N PHE A 314 41.61 -45.95 49.16
CA PHE A 314 41.90 -44.87 50.13
C PHE A 314 40.65 -44.20 50.70
N HIS A 315 39.44 -44.74 50.41
CA HIS A 315 38.16 -44.21 50.91
C HIS A 315 37.88 -42.74 50.48
N LEU A 316 38.39 -42.34 49.30
CA LEU A 316 38.19 -41.00 48.75
C LEU A 316 36.89 -40.92 47.97
N ILE A 317 36.33 -42.03 47.53
CA ILE A 317 34.99 -42.15 46.94
C ILE A 317 34.25 -43.34 47.53
N SER A 318 32.91 -43.30 47.51
CA SER A 318 32.04 -44.36 48.08
C SER A 318 31.96 -45.60 47.16
#